data_5c834f8b9340885e21b6ad1c745feeee
#
_entry.id   5c834f8b9340885e21b6ad1c745feeee
#
_cell.length_a   1.000
_cell.length_b   1.000
_cell.length_c   1.000
_cell.angle_alpha   90.00
_cell.angle_beta   90.00
_cell.angle_gamma   90.00
#
_symmetry.space_group_name_H-M   'P 1'
#
loop_
_entity.id
_entity.type
_entity.pdbx_description
1 polymer ?
#
loop_
_entity_poly.entity_id
_entity_poly.type
_entity_poly.pdbx_seq_one_letter_code
_entity_poly.pdbx_strand_id
1 'polypeptide(L)' 'MKVTVEQSKCIAAGQCVFEAADVFDQRDDDGIVELLDDHPPAELHAHVREAAAVCPAMAIHVEE' A
#
# COMPACT_ATOMS: atom_id res chain seq x y z
N MET A 1 2.27 -9.96 9.92
CA MET A 1 1.38 -9.16 9.03
C MET A 1 1.62 -9.57 7.60
N LYS A 2 0.55 -9.77 6.86
CA LYS A 2 0.62 -10.02 5.42
C LYS A 2 -0.16 -8.92 4.71
N VAL A 3 0.44 -8.34 3.68
CA VAL A 3 -0.16 -7.23 2.92
C VAL A 3 -0.46 -7.71 1.51
N THR A 4 -1.65 -7.38 1.00
CA THR A 4 -2.01 -7.62 -0.39
C THR A 4 -2.60 -6.35 -0.98
N VAL A 5 -2.45 -6.17 -2.29
CA VAL A 5 -3.00 -5.04 -3.00
C VAL A 5 -3.85 -5.52 -4.16
N GLU A 6 -4.94 -4.80 -4.42
CA GLU A 6 -5.80 -5.03 -5.58
C GLU A 6 -5.57 -3.91 -6.58
N GLN A 7 -4.64 -4.11 -7.49
CA GLN A 7 -4.25 -3.08 -8.45
C GLN A 7 -5.43 -2.61 -9.31
N SER A 8 -6.36 -3.50 -9.59
CA SER A 8 -7.57 -3.17 -10.36
C SER A 8 -8.46 -2.12 -9.66
N LYS A 9 -8.35 -1.99 -8.33
CA LYS A 9 -9.12 -1.01 -7.57
C LYS A 9 -8.36 0.27 -7.29
N CYS A 10 -7.04 0.28 -7.48
CA CYS A 10 -6.20 1.44 -7.21
C CYS A 10 -6.54 2.56 -8.20
N ILE A 11 -6.75 3.77 -7.67
CA ILE A 11 -7.05 4.96 -8.46
C ILE A 11 -5.85 5.88 -8.64
N ALA A 12 -4.66 5.36 -8.37
CA ALA A 12 -3.39 6.09 -8.53
C ALA A 12 -3.32 7.38 -7.69
N ALA A 13 -3.93 7.38 -6.51
CA ALA A 13 -3.95 8.55 -5.63
C ALA A 13 -2.61 8.83 -4.94
N GLY A 14 -1.75 7.82 -4.81
CA GLY A 14 -0.41 7.99 -4.26
C GLY A 14 -0.31 8.06 -2.74
N GLN A 15 -1.42 8.05 -2.02
CA GLN A 15 -1.41 8.20 -0.56
C GLN A 15 -0.74 7.03 0.15
N CYS A 16 -0.90 5.80 -0.38
CA CYS A 16 -0.25 4.63 0.21
C CYS A 16 1.28 4.73 0.14
N VAL A 17 1.81 5.24 -0.96
CA VAL A 17 3.25 5.45 -1.11
C VAL A 17 3.73 6.54 -0.15
N PHE A 18 2.94 7.59 -0.02
CA PHE A 18 3.25 8.69 0.91
C PHE A 18 3.35 8.18 2.36
N GLU A 19 2.44 7.30 2.77
CA GLU A 19 2.39 6.80 4.13
C GLU A 19 3.40 5.67 4.42
N ALA A 20 3.70 4.85 3.41
CA ALA A 20 4.55 3.67 3.60
C ALA A 20 5.44 3.43 2.37
N ALA A 21 6.34 4.37 2.09
CA ALA A 21 7.21 4.32 0.91
C ALA A 21 8.15 3.11 0.91
N ASP A 22 8.42 2.50 2.07
CA ASP A 22 9.26 1.30 2.16
C ASP A 22 8.51 0.03 1.76
N VAL A 23 7.18 0.08 1.72
CA VAL A 23 6.32 -1.09 1.44
C VAL A 23 5.62 -0.96 0.09
N PHE A 24 5.33 0.26 -0.34
CA PHE A 24 4.57 0.54 -1.56
C PHE A 24 5.32 1.51 -2.46
N ASP A 25 5.14 1.34 -3.76
CA ASP A 25 5.60 2.27 -4.76
C ASP A 25 4.51 2.48 -5.79
N GLN A 26 4.67 3.45 -6.67
CA GLN A 26 3.78 3.69 -7.79
C GLN A 26 4.48 3.34 -9.10
N ARG A 27 3.76 2.69 -10.01
CA ARG A 27 4.31 2.40 -11.33
C ARG A 27 4.43 3.71 -12.14
N ASP A 28 5.53 3.82 -12.88
CA ASP A 28 5.83 5.05 -13.63
C ASP A 28 4.84 5.31 -14.76
N ASP A 29 4.26 4.25 -15.33
CA ASP A 29 3.41 4.36 -16.52
C ASP A 29 1.96 4.74 -16.18
N ASP A 30 1.40 4.24 -15.08
CA ASP A 30 0.00 4.46 -14.75
C ASP A 30 -0.23 4.94 -13.30
N GLY A 31 0.81 4.99 -12.47
CA GLY A 31 0.71 5.42 -11.09
C GLY A 31 0.01 4.44 -10.16
N ILE A 32 -0.30 3.24 -10.63
CA ILE A 32 -0.96 2.22 -9.82
C ILE A 32 0.01 1.68 -8.76
N VAL A 33 -0.51 1.35 -7.59
CA VAL A 33 0.28 0.87 -6.47
C VAL A 33 1.02 -0.41 -6.81
N GLU A 34 2.28 -0.48 -6.38
CA GLU A 34 3.13 -1.66 -6.50
C GLU A 34 3.59 -2.07 -5.10
N LEU A 35 3.39 -3.33 -4.75
CA LEU A 35 3.76 -3.85 -3.44
C LEU A 35 5.23 -4.27 -3.45
N LEU A 36 6.04 -3.64 -2.60
CA LEU A 36 7.47 -3.93 -2.49
C LEU A 36 7.77 -5.01 -1.47
N ASP A 37 6.99 -5.07 -0.38
CA ASP A 37 7.20 -6.03 0.71
C ASP A 37 5.85 -6.48 1.25
N ASP A 38 5.50 -7.74 1.05
CA ASP A 38 4.23 -8.32 1.51
C ASP A 38 4.26 -8.75 2.98
N HIS A 39 5.44 -8.78 3.61
CA HIS A 39 5.61 -9.10 5.03
C HIS A 39 6.50 -8.04 5.68
N PRO A 40 6.02 -6.80 5.83
CA PRO A 40 6.83 -5.73 6.39
C PRO A 40 7.19 -6.01 7.86
N PRO A 41 8.36 -5.52 8.32
CA PRO A 41 8.74 -5.67 9.72
C PRO A 41 7.79 -4.93 10.66
N ALA A 42 7.78 -5.34 11.94
CA ALA A 42 6.86 -4.79 12.93
C ALA A 42 6.93 -3.26 13.05
N GLU A 43 8.11 -2.68 12.85
CA GLU A 43 8.31 -1.23 12.93
C GLU A 43 7.57 -0.45 11.84
N LEU A 44 7.18 -1.12 10.74
CA LEU A 44 6.43 -0.50 9.64
C LEU A 44 4.93 -0.79 9.72
N HIS A 45 4.47 -1.61 10.64
CA HIS A 45 3.06 -2.02 10.70
C HIS A 45 2.11 -0.83 10.86
N ALA A 46 2.45 0.16 11.68
CA ALA A 46 1.62 1.35 11.87
C ALA A 46 1.48 2.13 10.56
N HIS A 47 2.56 2.26 9.81
CA HIS A 47 2.53 2.96 8.51
C HIS A 47 1.71 2.20 7.49
N VAL A 48 1.79 0.86 7.49
CA VAL A 48 1.00 0.03 6.57
C VAL A 48 -0.49 0.13 6.88
N ARG A 49 -0.87 0.09 8.16
CA ARG A 49 -2.27 0.26 8.57
C ARG A 49 -2.80 1.63 8.15
N GLU A 50 -1.99 2.66 8.32
CA GLU A 50 -2.36 4.01 7.91
C GLU A 50 -2.52 4.11 6.39
N ALA A 51 -1.62 3.49 5.63
CA ALA A 51 -1.73 3.45 4.17
C ALA A 51 -3.03 2.78 3.74
N ALA A 52 -3.40 1.67 4.37
CA ALA A 52 -4.64 0.98 4.07
C ALA A 52 -5.86 1.83 4.42
N ALA A 53 -5.79 2.59 5.52
CA ALA A 53 -6.88 3.45 5.97
C ALA A 53 -7.09 4.66 5.05
N VAL A 54 -6.02 5.23 4.51
CA VAL A 54 -6.12 6.42 3.66
C VAL A 54 -6.32 6.10 2.17
N CYS A 55 -6.24 4.83 1.78
CA CYS A 55 -6.46 4.45 0.38
C CYS A 55 -7.94 4.66 0.02
N PRO A 56 -8.27 5.64 -0.85
CA PRO A 56 -9.68 5.96 -1.14
C PRO A 56 -10.39 4.87 -1.90
N ALA A 57 -9.65 4.00 -2.58
CA ALA A 57 -10.22 2.89 -3.36
C ALA A 57 -10.27 1.59 -2.56
N MET A 58 -9.77 1.58 -1.32
CA MET A 58 -9.67 0.39 -0.48
C MET A 58 -8.97 -0.77 -1.19
N ALA A 59 -7.90 -0.44 -1.90
CA ALA A 59 -7.14 -1.40 -2.71
C ALA A 59 -6.10 -2.18 -1.90
N ILE A 60 -5.91 -1.83 -0.63
CA ILE A 60 -4.89 -2.43 0.22
C ILE A 60 -5.58 -3.26 1.31
N HIS A 61 -5.16 -4.51 1.46
CA HIS A 61 -5.66 -5.43 2.47
C HIS A 61 -4.52 -5.84 3.40
N VAL A 62 -4.78 -5.85 4.69
CA VAL A 62 -3.80 -6.20 5.71
C VAL A 62 -4.34 -7.36 6.54
N GLU A 63 -3.58 -8.44 6.64
CA GLU A 63 -3.89 -9.59 7.50
C GLU A 63 -2.89 -9.62 8.65
N GLU A 64 -3.37 -9.55 9.84
CA GLU A 64 -2.54 -9.67 11.04
C GLU A 64 -2.78 -11.00 11.73
#